data_29f54ccca335c69074a2f77b99b049de
#
_entry.id   29f54ccca335c69074a2f77b99b049de
#
_cell.length_a   1.000
_cell.length_b   1.000
_cell.length_c   1.000
_cell.angle_alpha   90.00
_cell.angle_beta   90.00
_cell.angle_gamma   90.00
#
_symmetry.space_group_name_H-M   'P 1'
#
loop_
_entity.id
_entity.type
_entity.pdbx_description
1 polymer ?
#
loop_
_entity_poly.entity_id
_entity_poly.type
_entity_poly.pdbx_seq_one_letter_code
_entity_poly.pdbx_strand_id
1 'polypeptide(L)'
;LATRHSAPWPGKQSPRLGWDALDRHSAGLVALTGCRQGPLASALLRHDEEAAAVAARRLRDLFGPDHLFVELQRHLLLDETPLLHGLVALARRLDLPLVATNNVHTATRDAQRLQDVLVCIRHLCALEQAHARGLLRPNAHATLKSHAEMARLFAGLPEAIANTQRIAERCQVSLD
;
A
#
# COMPACT_ATOMS: atom_id res chain seq x y z
N LEU A 1 5.68 -11.61 1.30
CA LEU A 1 4.85 -10.57 0.67
C LEU A 1 5.53 -10.02 -0.57
N ALA A 2 5.69 -10.86 -1.60
CA ALA A 2 6.13 -10.35 -2.88
C ALA A 2 4.91 -9.75 -3.57
N THR A 3 4.82 -8.44 -3.58
CA THR A 3 3.93 -7.77 -4.52
C THR A 3 4.31 -8.24 -5.93
N ARG A 4 3.36 -8.87 -6.63
CA ARG A 4 3.47 -9.08 -8.08
C ARG A 4 3.42 -7.72 -8.78
N HIS A 5 4.42 -6.91 -8.56
CA HIS A 5 4.64 -5.70 -9.32
C HIS A 5 5.67 -6.02 -10.38
N SER A 6 5.19 -6.14 -11.56
CA SER A 6 5.89 -6.16 -12.83
C SER A 6 5.85 -7.50 -13.57
N ALA A 7 5.36 -7.43 -14.81
CA ALA A 7 5.84 -8.37 -15.82
C ALA A 7 7.38 -8.31 -15.77
N PRO A 8 8.05 -9.45 -15.65
CA PRO A 8 9.51 -9.45 -15.60
C PRO A 8 10.05 -8.88 -16.91
N TRP A 9 11.02 -7.98 -16.82
CA TRP A 9 11.93 -7.77 -17.95
C TRP A 9 12.45 -9.14 -18.37
N PRO A 10 12.58 -9.43 -19.68
CA PRO A 10 13.20 -10.66 -20.12
C PRO A 10 14.52 -10.88 -19.38
N GLY A 11 14.62 -11.95 -18.61
CA GLY A 11 15.81 -12.29 -17.84
C GLY A 11 15.87 -11.81 -16.38
N LYS A 12 14.91 -11.04 -15.86
CA LYS A 12 14.83 -10.71 -14.43
C LYS A 12 13.74 -11.51 -13.73
N GLN A 13 14.10 -12.28 -12.73
CA GLN A 13 13.14 -12.94 -11.85
C GLN A 13 12.40 -11.91 -11.02
N SER A 14 11.09 -12.09 -10.85
CA SER A 14 10.33 -11.28 -9.89
C SER A 14 10.85 -11.57 -8.49
N PRO A 15 11.24 -10.56 -7.71
CA PRO A 15 11.69 -10.77 -6.34
C PRO A 15 10.58 -11.42 -5.52
N ARG A 16 10.92 -12.49 -4.81
CA ARG A 16 10.02 -13.22 -3.92
C ARG A 16 10.70 -13.44 -2.59
N LEU A 17 9.98 -13.22 -1.51
CA LEU A 17 10.44 -13.49 -0.16
C LEU A 17 9.46 -14.48 0.48
N GLY A 18 9.98 -15.58 0.99
CA GLY A 18 9.19 -16.54 1.79
C GLY A 18 8.94 -16.01 3.21
N TRP A 19 7.91 -16.52 3.85
CA TRP A 19 7.55 -16.15 5.22
C TRP A 19 8.67 -16.40 6.22
N ASP A 20 9.38 -17.54 6.10
CA ASP A 20 10.49 -17.89 7.00
C ASP A 20 11.67 -16.92 6.88
N ALA A 21 11.92 -16.40 5.68
CA ALA A 21 12.94 -15.39 5.49
C ALA A 21 12.51 -14.03 6.04
N LEU A 22 11.22 -13.69 5.90
CA LEU A 22 10.65 -12.48 6.49
C LEU A 22 10.73 -12.53 8.03
N ASP A 23 10.40 -13.67 8.63
CA ASP A 23 10.46 -13.89 10.08
C ASP A 23 11.87 -13.66 10.62
N ARG A 24 12.88 -14.26 9.97
CA ARG A 24 14.30 -14.08 10.39
C ARG A 24 14.81 -12.65 10.30
N HIS A 25 14.14 -11.78 9.53
CA HIS A 25 14.58 -10.40 9.26
C HIS A 25 13.54 -9.35 9.67
N SER A 26 12.54 -9.72 10.46
CA SER A 26 11.47 -8.80 10.91
C SER A 26 11.92 -7.87 12.04
N ALA A 27 12.92 -8.28 12.82
CA ALA A 27 13.39 -7.51 13.97
C ALA A 27 13.85 -6.10 13.56
N GLY A 28 13.36 -5.08 14.27
CA GLY A 28 13.68 -3.67 14.01
C GLY A 28 12.96 -3.05 12.81
N LEU A 29 12.09 -3.79 12.12
CA LEU A 29 11.31 -3.27 11.01
C LEU A 29 9.92 -2.79 11.48
N VAL A 30 9.40 -1.76 10.81
CA VAL A 30 7.99 -1.37 10.87
C VAL A 30 7.33 -1.86 9.58
N ALA A 31 6.22 -2.59 9.71
CA ALA A 31 5.47 -3.13 8.60
C ALA A 31 4.18 -2.34 8.36
N LEU A 32 3.92 -2.01 7.10
CA LEU A 32 2.64 -1.51 6.63
C LEU A 32 1.95 -2.62 5.81
N THR A 33 0.62 -2.73 5.92
CA THR A 33 -0.11 -3.85 5.29
C THR A 33 -0.21 -3.76 3.76
N GLY A 34 0.29 -2.67 3.18
CA GLY A 34 0.42 -2.49 1.73
C GLY A 34 -0.84 -1.92 1.06
N CYS A 35 -0.72 -1.73 -0.25
CA CYS A 35 -1.76 -1.14 -1.09
C CYS A 35 -2.91 -2.12 -1.37
N ARG A 36 -3.81 -1.77 -2.31
CA ARG A 36 -4.93 -2.62 -2.77
C ARG A 36 -4.55 -4.05 -3.17
N GLN A 37 -3.28 -4.28 -3.55
CA GLN A 37 -2.74 -5.60 -3.88
C GLN A 37 -2.13 -6.30 -2.67
N GLY A 38 -2.04 -5.62 -1.53
CA GLY A 38 -1.59 -6.21 -0.27
C GLY A 38 -2.55 -7.28 0.26
N PRO A 39 -2.10 -8.13 1.18
CA PRO A 39 -2.84 -9.31 1.60
C PRO A 39 -4.20 -8.97 2.23
N LEU A 40 -4.31 -7.91 3.01
CA LEU A 40 -5.55 -7.50 3.65
C LEU A 40 -6.53 -6.91 2.63
N ALA A 41 -6.07 -5.89 1.90
CA ALA A 41 -6.91 -5.17 0.95
C ALA A 41 -7.40 -6.07 -0.18
N SER A 42 -6.53 -6.93 -0.73
CA SER A 42 -6.92 -7.87 -1.79
C SER A 42 -7.93 -8.93 -1.32
N ALA A 43 -7.87 -9.36 -0.07
CA ALA A 43 -8.86 -10.28 0.50
C ALA A 43 -10.22 -9.57 0.69
N LEU A 44 -10.23 -8.37 1.26
CA LEU A 44 -11.46 -7.58 1.43
C LEU A 44 -12.13 -7.23 0.09
N LEU A 45 -11.35 -6.94 -0.95
CA LEU A 45 -11.89 -6.71 -2.30
C LEU A 45 -12.53 -7.95 -2.92
N ARG A 46 -12.20 -9.14 -2.44
CA ARG A 46 -12.87 -10.40 -2.81
C ARG A 46 -13.99 -10.80 -1.83
N HIS A 47 -14.34 -9.91 -0.90
CA HIS A 47 -15.31 -10.17 0.18
C HIS A 47 -14.90 -11.34 1.09
N ASP A 48 -13.60 -11.59 1.25
CA ASP A 48 -13.04 -12.64 2.10
C ASP A 48 -12.45 -12.01 3.38
N GLU A 49 -13.34 -11.68 4.31
CA GLU A 49 -12.95 -11.04 5.58
C GLU A 49 -12.10 -11.96 6.46
N GLU A 50 -12.34 -13.27 6.41
CA GLU A 50 -11.56 -14.22 7.21
C GLU A 50 -10.14 -14.36 6.68
N ALA A 51 -9.94 -14.43 5.36
CA ALA A 51 -8.59 -14.42 4.79
C ALA A 51 -7.85 -13.11 5.13
N ALA A 52 -8.55 -11.96 5.14
CA ALA A 52 -7.97 -10.70 5.58
C ALA A 52 -7.54 -10.74 7.04
N ALA A 53 -8.38 -11.31 7.92
CA ALA A 53 -8.09 -11.44 9.35
C ALA A 53 -6.93 -12.42 9.62
N VAL A 54 -6.88 -13.54 8.93
CA VAL A 54 -5.78 -14.51 9.01
C VAL A 54 -4.46 -13.85 8.60
N ALA A 55 -4.46 -13.10 7.49
CA ALA A 55 -3.27 -12.39 7.02
C ALA A 55 -2.82 -11.31 8.03
N ALA A 56 -3.76 -10.56 8.62
CA ALA A 56 -3.46 -9.55 9.62
C ALA A 56 -2.86 -10.15 10.90
N ARG A 57 -3.44 -11.24 11.40
CA ARG A 57 -2.90 -11.95 12.59
C ARG A 57 -1.49 -12.46 12.32
N ARG A 58 -1.26 -13.08 11.16
CA ARG A 58 0.08 -13.57 10.77
C ARG A 58 1.12 -12.46 10.71
N LEU A 59 0.77 -11.30 10.16
CA LEU A 59 1.67 -10.14 10.14
C LEU A 59 1.91 -9.61 11.55
N ARG A 60 0.88 -9.55 12.39
CA ARG A 60 1.02 -9.14 13.79
C ARG A 60 1.93 -10.08 14.58
N ASP A 61 1.83 -11.38 14.36
CA ASP A 61 2.66 -12.38 15.03
C ASP A 61 4.14 -12.26 14.59
N LEU A 62 4.40 -11.87 13.32
CA LEU A 62 5.75 -11.65 12.79
C LEU A 62 6.41 -10.35 13.27
N PHE A 63 5.66 -9.24 13.28
CA PHE A 63 6.22 -7.90 13.54
C PHE A 63 5.93 -7.39 14.96
N GLY A 64 4.97 -7.98 15.65
CA GLY A 64 4.42 -7.47 16.88
C GLY A 64 3.38 -6.35 16.66
N PRO A 65 2.51 -6.10 17.67
CA PRO A 65 1.40 -5.14 17.55
C PRO A 65 1.89 -3.70 17.36
N ASP A 66 3.01 -3.33 17.97
CA ASP A 66 3.57 -1.98 17.90
C ASP A 66 4.33 -1.68 16.60
N HIS A 67 4.62 -2.70 15.79
CA HIS A 67 5.42 -2.61 14.57
C HIS A 67 4.61 -2.90 13.30
N LEU A 68 3.33 -3.24 13.42
CA LEU A 68 2.43 -3.44 12.30
C LEU A 68 1.37 -2.35 12.26
N PHE A 69 1.22 -1.69 11.10
CA PHE A 69 0.18 -0.69 10.87
C PHE A 69 -0.70 -1.11 9.70
N VAL A 70 -2.02 -1.00 9.88
CA VAL A 70 -2.97 -1.17 8.77
C VAL A 70 -2.92 0.09 7.91
N GLU A 71 -2.44 -0.08 6.69
CA GLU A 71 -2.23 1.01 5.75
C GLU A 71 -3.52 1.39 5.05
N LEU A 72 -3.86 2.66 5.12
CA LEU A 72 -5.01 3.26 4.47
C LEU A 72 -4.53 4.17 3.33
N GLN A 73 -5.13 4.01 2.15
CA GLN A 73 -4.86 4.84 0.97
C GLN A 73 -6.15 5.39 0.42
N ARG A 74 -6.15 6.62 -0.09
CA ARG A 74 -7.32 7.26 -0.64
C ARG A 74 -7.01 8.00 -1.94
N HIS A 75 -7.43 7.39 -3.06
CA HIS A 75 -7.21 7.90 -4.42
C HIS A 75 -8.50 8.34 -5.11
N LEU A 76 -9.61 8.45 -4.37
CA LEU A 76 -10.94 8.82 -4.86
C LEU A 76 -11.46 7.88 -5.95
N LEU A 77 -11.27 6.57 -5.76
CA LEU A 77 -11.84 5.53 -6.60
C LEU A 77 -13.25 5.16 -6.14
N LEU A 78 -14.11 4.70 -7.04
CA LEU A 78 -15.51 4.39 -6.75
C LEU A 78 -15.67 3.30 -5.68
N ASP A 79 -14.81 2.29 -5.68
CA ASP A 79 -14.84 1.13 -4.77
C ASP A 79 -13.95 1.30 -3.52
N GLU A 80 -13.39 2.49 -3.32
CA GLU A 80 -12.41 2.73 -2.27
C GLU A 80 -13.04 2.90 -0.88
N THR A 81 -14.23 3.50 -0.81
CA THR A 81 -14.90 3.74 0.48
C THR A 81 -15.27 2.43 1.21
N PRO A 82 -15.88 1.42 0.56
CA PRO A 82 -16.12 0.13 1.20
C PRO A 82 -14.81 -0.56 1.66
N LEU A 83 -13.77 -0.52 0.85
CA LEU A 83 -12.47 -1.07 1.22
C LEU A 83 -11.89 -0.37 2.46
N LEU A 84 -11.93 0.97 2.49
CA LEU A 84 -11.44 1.75 3.63
C LEU A 84 -12.19 1.37 4.91
N HIS A 85 -13.52 1.29 4.85
CA HIS A 85 -14.34 0.87 5.99
C HIS A 85 -13.98 -0.56 6.44
N GLY A 86 -13.79 -1.49 5.52
CA GLY A 86 -13.38 -2.86 5.83
C GLY A 86 -12.01 -2.93 6.52
N LEU A 87 -11.03 -2.16 6.03
CA LEU A 87 -9.70 -2.08 6.65
C LEU A 87 -9.76 -1.47 8.06
N VAL A 88 -10.53 -0.39 8.24
CA VAL A 88 -10.73 0.23 9.57
C VAL A 88 -11.42 -0.71 10.53
N ALA A 89 -12.49 -1.39 10.10
CA ALA A 89 -13.20 -2.36 10.93
C ALA A 89 -12.30 -3.54 11.33
N LEU A 90 -11.50 -4.06 10.39
CA LEU A 90 -10.53 -5.12 10.65
C LEU A 90 -9.45 -4.66 11.64
N ALA A 91 -8.90 -3.47 11.46
CA ALA A 91 -7.89 -2.91 12.35
C ALA A 91 -8.42 -2.78 13.79
N ARG A 92 -9.62 -2.22 13.96
CA ARG A 92 -10.28 -2.07 15.26
C ARG A 92 -10.56 -3.42 15.92
N ARG A 93 -11.04 -4.40 15.15
CA ARG A 93 -11.30 -5.76 15.66
C ARG A 93 -10.05 -6.47 16.17
N LEU A 94 -8.90 -6.19 15.57
CA LEU A 94 -7.61 -6.84 15.90
C LEU A 94 -6.69 -5.96 16.75
N ASP A 95 -7.17 -4.79 17.19
CA ASP A 95 -6.39 -3.79 17.94
C ASP A 95 -5.07 -3.42 17.26
N LEU A 96 -5.16 -3.12 15.94
CA LEU A 96 -4.03 -2.71 15.13
C LEU A 96 -4.09 -1.22 14.81
N PRO A 97 -2.96 -0.49 14.92
CA PRO A 97 -2.93 0.92 14.58
C PRO A 97 -3.11 1.15 13.06
N LEU A 98 -3.75 2.28 12.73
CA LEU A 98 -3.95 2.74 11.36
C LEU A 98 -2.81 3.67 10.94
N VAL A 99 -2.45 3.69 9.66
CA VAL A 99 -1.57 4.70 9.08
C VAL A 99 -2.08 5.14 7.71
N ALA A 100 -2.08 6.45 7.46
CA ALA A 100 -2.48 7.03 6.19
C ALA A 100 -1.26 7.19 5.27
N THR A 101 -1.33 6.61 4.07
CA THR A 101 -0.33 6.81 3.02
C THR A 101 -0.99 7.20 1.71
N ASN A 102 -0.21 7.40 0.65
CA ASN A 102 -0.77 7.75 -0.66
C ASN A 102 -0.21 6.90 -1.82
N ASN A 103 0.54 5.84 -1.56
CA ASN A 103 1.12 5.00 -2.63
C ASN A 103 1.67 5.87 -3.79
N VAL A 104 2.57 6.79 -3.47
CA VAL A 104 3.05 7.83 -4.38
C VAL A 104 3.84 7.22 -5.53
N HIS A 105 3.45 7.55 -6.77
CA HIS A 105 4.14 7.16 -8.00
C HIS A 105 4.68 8.34 -8.79
N THR A 106 4.14 9.52 -8.56
CA THR A 106 4.56 10.75 -9.24
C THR A 106 4.67 11.90 -8.24
N ALA A 107 5.56 12.84 -8.52
CA ALA A 107 5.71 14.04 -7.68
C ALA A 107 4.49 14.99 -7.84
N THR A 108 4.01 15.15 -9.06
CA THR A 108 2.89 16.02 -9.40
C THR A 108 1.84 15.26 -10.22
N ARG A 109 0.63 15.81 -10.32
CA ARG A 109 -0.44 15.22 -11.15
C ARG A 109 -0.06 15.20 -12.63
N ASP A 110 0.61 16.24 -13.13
CA ASP A 110 1.00 16.32 -14.54
C ASP A 110 2.03 15.25 -14.93
N ALA A 111 2.84 14.79 -13.99
CA ALA A 111 3.78 13.70 -14.19
C ALA A 111 3.11 12.33 -14.43
N GLN A 112 1.77 12.22 -14.26
CA GLN A 112 1.03 10.99 -14.56
C GLN A 112 1.22 10.56 -16.02
N ARG A 113 1.23 11.50 -16.98
CA ARG A 113 1.44 11.19 -18.41
C ARG A 113 2.79 10.50 -18.65
N LEU A 114 3.84 10.98 -17.99
CA LEU A 114 5.16 10.34 -18.08
C LEU A 114 5.13 8.93 -17.46
N GLN A 115 4.47 8.79 -16.32
CA GLN A 115 4.29 7.48 -15.67
C GLN A 115 3.56 6.49 -16.60
N ASP A 116 2.52 6.93 -17.31
CA ASP A 116 1.78 6.09 -18.26
C ASP A 116 2.67 5.65 -19.42
N VAL A 117 3.52 6.53 -19.95
CA VAL A 117 4.52 6.17 -20.98
C VAL A 117 5.52 5.15 -20.44
N LEU A 118 6.02 5.31 -19.20
CA LEU A 118 6.92 4.34 -18.58
C LEU A 118 6.27 2.96 -18.38
N VAL A 119 4.97 2.94 -18.08
CA VAL A 119 4.18 1.69 -18.04
C VAL A 119 4.09 1.05 -19.41
N CYS A 120 3.83 1.83 -20.46
CA CYS A 120 3.78 1.35 -21.85
C CYS A 120 5.13 0.74 -22.29
N ILE A 121 6.24 1.42 -21.99
CA ILE A 121 7.59 0.92 -22.26
C ILE A 121 7.83 -0.39 -21.52
N ARG A 122 7.49 -0.44 -20.23
CA ARG A 122 7.64 -1.65 -19.40
C ARG A 122 6.90 -2.86 -19.97
N HIS A 123 5.70 -2.63 -20.51
CA HIS A 123 4.83 -3.69 -21.00
C HIS A 123 4.90 -3.88 -22.53
N LEU A 124 5.79 -3.14 -23.20
CA LEU A 124 5.97 -3.17 -24.67
C LEU A 124 4.64 -3.05 -25.42
N CYS A 125 3.82 -2.07 -25.06
CA CYS A 125 2.51 -1.86 -25.65
C CYS A 125 2.19 -0.38 -25.86
N ALA A 126 1.26 -0.08 -26.78
CA ALA A 126 0.74 1.26 -26.98
C ALA A 126 -0.17 1.71 -25.82
N LEU A 127 -0.44 3.01 -25.70
CA LEU A 127 -1.22 3.60 -24.62
C LEU A 127 -2.65 3.02 -24.57
N GLU A 128 -3.29 2.87 -25.71
CA GLU A 128 -4.64 2.29 -25.84
C GLU A 128 -4.67 0.84 -25.35
N GLN A 129 -3.64 0.07 -25.68
CA GLN A 129 -3.49 -1.31 -25.22
C GLN A 129 -3.24 -1.37 -23.72
N ALA A 130 -2.41 -0.48 -23.18
CA ALA A 130 -2.16 -0.38 -21.75
C ALA A 130 -3.45 -0.03 -20.99
N HIS A 131 -4.25 0.90 -21.54
CA HIS A 131 -5.55 1.28 -20.97
C HIS A 131 -6.54 0.10 -21.01
N ALA A 132 -6.73 -0.54 -22.16
CA ALA A 132 -7.62 -1.68 -22.30
C ALA A 132 -7.26 -2.88 -21.40
N ARG A 133 -5.96 -3.04 -21.09
CA ARG A 133 -5.44 -4.08 -20.18
C ARG A 133 -5.48 -3.68 -18.71
N GLY A 134 -5.98 -2.48 -18.37
CA GLY A 134 -6.04 -1.98 -16.99
C GLY A 134 -4.66 -1.79 -16.33
N LEU A 135 -3.62 -1.51 -17.11
CA LEU A 135 -2.26 -1.33 -16.62
C LEU A 135 -2.01 0.08 -16.10
N LEU A 136 -2.78 1.05 -16.60
CA LEU A 136 -2.68 2.45 -16.21
C LEU A 136 -3.46 2.73 -14.93
N ARG A 137 -3.04 3.75 -14.20
CA ARG A 137 -3.81 4.23 -13.05
C ARG A 137 -5.07 4.95 -13.51
N PRO A 138 -6.20 4.76 -12.82
CA PRO A 138 -7.48 5.36 -13.25
C PRO A 138 -7.51 6.89 -13.06
N ASN A 139 -6.61 7.44 -12.26
CA ASN A 139 -6.50 8.89 -12.05
C ASN A 139 -5.10 9.28 -11.55
N ALA A 140 -4.83 10.58 -11.43
CA ALA A 140 -3.56 11.15 -10.99
C ALA A 140 -3.50 11.43 -9.48
N HIS A 141 -4.22 10.68 -8.64
CA HIS A 141 -4.22 10.90 -7.19
C HIS A 141 -3.07 10.20 -6.44
N ALA A 142 -2.33 9.30 -7.08
CA ALA A 142 -1.13 8.67 -6.50
C ALA A 142 0.09 9.59 -6.60
N THR A 143 -0.07 10.86 -6.24
CA THR A 143 0.96 11.91 -6.24
C THR A 143 1.39 12.26 -4.84
N LEU A 144 2.55 12.91 -4.71
CA LEU A 144 2.94 13.50 -3.44
C LEU A 144 1.92 14.57 -3.02
N LYS A 145 1.48 14.51 -1.78
CA LYS A 145 0.51 15.43 -1.20
C LYS A 145 1.11 16.16 0.00
N SER A 146 0.69 17.39 0.19
CA SER A 146 0.99 18.13 1.41
C SER A 146 0.31 17.51 2.63
N HIS A 147 0.84 17.81 3.83
CA HIS A 147 0.20 17.42 5.08
C HIS A 147 -1.27 17.86 5.16
N ALA A 148 -1.57 19.10 4.74
CA ALA A 148 -2.94 19.62 4.74
C ALA A 148 -3.88 18.87 3.80
N GLU A 149 -3.39 18.41 2.65
CA GLU A 149 -4.18 17.57 1.72
C GLU A 149 -4.44 16.18 2.32
N MET A 150 -3.43 15.56 2.91
CA MET A 150 -3.57 14.28 3.57
C MET A 150 -4.53 14.37 4.78
N ALA A 151 -4.40 15.40 5.61
CA ALA A 151 -5.31 15.63 6.73
C ALA A 151 -6.77 15.79 6.29
N ARG A 152 -7.03 16.48 5.17
CA ARG A 152 -8.38 16.58 4.60
C ARG A 152 -8.91 15.26 4.09
N LEU A 153 -8.08 14.46 3.41
CA LEU A 153 -8.48 13.14 2.89
C LEU A 153 -8.86 12.18 4.01
N PHE A 154 -8.21 12.27 5.15
CA PHE A 154 -8.40 11.41 6.31
C PHE A 154 -8.99 12.15 7.52
N ALA A 155 -9.82 13.20 7.28
CA ALA A 155 -10.38 14.03 8.35
C ALA A 155 -11.18 13.23 9.42
N GLY A 156 -11.78 12.10 9.02
CA GLY A 156 -12.48 11.19 9.95
C GLY A 156 -11.56 10.19 10.67
N LEU A 157 -10.25 10.21 10.43
CA LEU A 157 -9.25 9.25 10.96
C LEU A 157 -7.94 9.99 11.31
N PRO A 158 -7.98 11.02 12.19
CA PRO A 158 -6.79 11.82 12.51
C PRO A 158 -5.66 11.01 13.10
N GLU A 159 -5.97 9.90 13.78
CA GLU A 159 -4.98 8.97 14.33
C GLU A 159 -4.12 8.32 13.24
N ALA A 160 -4.68 8.07 12.06
CA ALA A 160 -3.92 7.51 10.93
C ALA A 160 -2.89 8.50 10.39
N ILE A 161 -3.17 9.80 10.46
CA ILE A 161 -2.21 10.86 10.12
C ILE A 161 -1.15 11.00 11.22
N ALA A 162 -1.56 11.03 12.50
CA ALA A 162 -0.61 11.14 13.61
C ALA A 162 0.40 9.98 13.64
N ASN A 163 -0.03 8.78 13.26
CA ASN A 163 0.84 7.61 13.19
C ASN A 163 1.92 7.70 12.09
N THR A 164 1.76 8.53 11.06
CA THR A 164 2.83 8.77 10.07
C THR A 164 4.04 9.41 10.73
N GLN A 165 3.82 10.40 11.60
CA GLN A 165 4.88 11.05 12.36
C GLN A 165 5.53 10.09 13.36
N ARG A 166 4.73 9.33 14.10
CA ARG A 166 5.24 8.32 15.05
C ARG A 166 6.14 7.29 14.37
N ILE A 167 5.81 6.86 13.15
CA ILE A 167 6.66 5.95 12.37
C ILE A 167 7.94 6.68 11.96
N ALA A 168 7.85 7.90 11.45
CA ALA A 168 9.03 8.68 11.02
C ALA A 168 10.01 8.91 12.19
N GLU A 169 9.53 9.22 13.38
CA GLU A 169 10.35 9.40 14.59
C GLU A 169 11.07 8.11 15.01
N ARG A 170 10.52 6.96 14.70
CA ARG A 170 11.14 5.64 14.98
C ARG A 170 12.17 5.23 13.93
N CYS A 171 12.13 5.81 12.73
CA CYS A 171 13.05 5.50 11.64
C CYS A 171 14.33 6.34 11.77
N GLN A 172 15.20 5.97 12.70
CA GLN A 172 16.48 6.66 13.01
C GLN A 172 17.65 5.96 12.33
N VAL A 173 17.60 5.83 10.99
CA VAL A 173 18.66 5.18 10.22
C VAL A 173 19.55 6.23 9.58
N SER A 174 20.87 6.17 9.85
CA SER A 174 21.91 6.88 9.09
C SER A 174 22.53 5.97 8.06
N LEU A 175 22.88 6.54 6.91
CA LEU A 175 23.63 5.85 5.84
C LEU A 175 25.12 6.22 5.87
N ASP A 176 25.59 6.90 6.94
CA ASP A 176 26.99 7.32 7.13
C ASP A 176 27.87 6.14 7.57
#